data_a9fecf8ce98269b295721f65ab8ccbbe
#
_entry.id   a9fecf8ce98269b295721f65ab8ccbbe
#
_cell.length_a   1.000
_cell.length_b   1.000
_cell.length_c   1.000
_cell.angle_alpha   90.00
_cell.angle_beta   90.00
_cell.angle_gamma   90.00
#
_symmetry.space_group_name_H-M   'P 1'
#
loop_
_entity.id
_entity.type
_entity.pdbx_description
1 polymer ?
#
loop_
_entity_poly.entity_id
_entity_poly.type
_entity_poly.pdbx_seq_one_letter_code
_entity_poly.pdbx_strand_id
1 'polypeptide(L)'
;LSGGLDSTVLLDAAVRCFGARRIVALHIHHGLSPNANAWAAHCERFAASLDVRYAARHVDVARAGGESLEAAARDARYRALDDLCDEHGANALLIAHHADDQAETVLLQLLRGAGVAGLAAMAPQRADGAVPRLRPLLRLLRAQLEQYAHERDLSWIDDESNGDTRYSRNALRHDVLPVLAVHFPGFRDALARTASHAASAQRLLDQLARIDLVHVRSTSEEGALMLDAFLALDDDRAINLMRFWIRSRGLVAASTARIADMLRQLRDAAAARDGHALRVDHAGHSLRVYRNVLFWEPGDSADAPDLDEGAAPFKAVVELQWRDEEVWRLPQWRGSFVFEPVDAPGDDVVGEGVLRAAPLAARSRVGGERMRVASEAPSRTLKNLFQERGVPAWKRDVPMLFVGEALLFVPHVGVNRDAAPSAAHGPLRRISWRPDLLLA
;
A
#
# COMPACT_ATOMS: atom_id res chain seq x y z
N LEU A 1 3.10 25.00 6.59
CA LEU A 1 3.91 26.23 6.72
C LEU A 1 5.28 25.86 7.24
N SER A 2 6.35 26.03 6.43
CA SER A 2 7.75 25.78 6.84
C SER A 2 8.46 27.04 7.38
N GLY A 3 7.88 28.19 7.15
CA GLY A 3 8.48 29.49 7.45
C GLY A 3 9.31 30.06 6.31
N GLY A 4 9.67 29.29 5.29
CA GLY A 4 10.37 29.78 4.10
C GLY A 4 9.46 30.57 3.16
N LEU A 5 10.06 31.34 2.23
CA LEU A 5 9.38 32.22 1.27
C LEU A 5 8.10 31.60 0.68
N ASP A 6 8.22 30.45 0.03
CA ASP A 6 7.14 29.87 -0.77
C ASP A 6 5.92 29.53 0.08
N SER A 7 6.13 28.98 1.28
CA SER A 7 5.06 28.61 2.21
C SER A 7 4.42 29.83 2.87
N THR A 8 5.20 30.91 3.09
CA THR A 8 4.74 32.19 3.62
C THR A 8 3.83 32.89 2.60
N VAL A 9 4.27 32.98 1.33
CA VAL A 9 3.47 33.51 0.21
C VAL A 9 2.18 32.69 0.02
N LEU A 10 2.26 31.36 0.06
CA LEU A 10 1.08 30.52 -0.08
C LEU A 10 0.06 30.79 1.02
N LEU A 11 0.49 30.96 2.27
CA LEU A 11 -0.43 31.22 3.38
C LEU A 11 -1.12 32.59 3.24
N ASP A 12 -0.37 33.65 2.96
CA ASP A 12 -0.94 34.99 2.75
C ASP A 12 -1.93 35.00 1.57
N ALA A 13 -1.55 34.43 0.44
CA ALA A 13 -2.42 34.32 -0.73
C ALA A 13 -3.69 33.50 -0.46
N ALA A 14 -3.59 32.38 0.26
CA ALA A 14 -4.73 31.55 0.62
C ALA A 14 -5.69 32.28 1.56
N VAL A 15 -5.17 33.02 2.55
CA VAL A 15 -5.99 33.83 3.46
C VAL A 15 -6.78 34.90 2.69
N ARG A 16 -6.13 35.55 1.73
CA ARG A 16 -6.79 36.58 0.88
C ARG A 16 -7.88 35.99 -0.03
N CYS A 17 -7.65 34.78 -0.53
CA CYS A 17 -8.61 34.13 -1.41
C CYS A 17 -9.79 33.49 -0.68
N PHE A 18 -9.58 32.92 0.49
CA PHE A 18 -10.56 32.08 1.18
C PHE A 18 -11.01 32.62 2.54
N GLY A 19 -10.27 33.56 3.12
CA GLY A 19 -10.48 34.08 4.47
C GLY A 19 -9.80 33.22 5.55
N ALA A 20 -9.26 33.87 6.59
CA ALA A 20 -8.48 33.22 7.65
C ALA A 20 -9.21 32.08 8.36
N ARG A 21 -10.53 32.23 8.59
CA ARG A 21 -11.35 31.22 9.30
C ARG A 21 -11.44 29.86 8.58
N ARG A 22 -11.13 29.83 7.26
CA ARG A 22 -11.16 28.59 6.45
C ARG A 22 -9.79 27.93 6.34
N ILE A 23 -8.77 28.55 6.91
CA ILE A 23 -7.37 28.11 6.79
C ILE A 23 -6.88 27.63 8.15
N VAL A 24 -6.09 26.56 8.10
CA VAL A 24 -5.25 26.10 9.21
C VAL A 24 -3.81 26.01 8.69
N ALA A 25 -2.88 26.68 9.36
CA ALA A 25 -1.46 26.61 9.04
C ALA A 25 -0.83 25.41 9.75
N LEU A 26 -0.42 24.40 8.99
CA LEU A 26 0.20 23.19 9.52
C LEU A 26 1.73 23.28 9.45
N HIS A 27 2.42 23.02 10.56
CA HIS A 27 3.88 22.98 10.65
C HIS A 27 4.35 21.61 11.12
N ILE A 28 5.36 21.06 10.44
CA ILE A 28 6.01 19.81 10.86
C ILE A 28 7.42 20.12 11.33
N HIS A 29 7.69 19.77 12.59
CA HIS A 29 8.98 19.95 13.24
C HIS A 29 9.77 18.64 13.20
N HIS A 30 10.81 18.59 12.38
CA HIS A 30 11.61 17.37 12.17
C HIS A 30 12.74 17.17 13.19
N GLY A 31 13.05 18.15 14.04
CA GLY A 31 14.16 18.09 15.01
C GLY A 31 15.57 18.05 14.40
N LEU A 32 15.71 18.21 13.08
CA LEU A 32 16.99 18.04 12.38
C LEU A 32 17.90 19.28 12.41
N SER A 33 17.31 20.46 12.60
CA SER A 33 18.06 21.74 12.66
C SER A 33 18.11 22.28 14.08
N PRO A 34 19.24 22.86 14.52
CA PRO A 34 19.31 23.56 15.80
C PRO A 34 18.35 24.76 15.87
N ASN A 35 17.96 25.31 14.71
CA ASN A 35 17.06 26.45 14.60
C ASN A 35 15.58 26.08 14.52
N ALA A 36 15.24 24.79 14.54
CA ALA A 36 13.87 24.29 14.29
C ALA A 36 12.82 24.89 15.25
N ASN A 37 13.17 25.10 16.54
CA ASN A 37 12.28 25.76 17.51
C ASN A 37 12.02 27.23 17.18
N ALA A 38 13.07 27.95 16.75
CA ALA A 38 12.93 29.35 16.34
C ALA A 38 12.06 29.48 15.08
N TRP A 39 12.18 28.52 14.17
CA TRP A 39 11.35 28.47 12.95
C TRP A 39 9.89 28.17 13.26
N ALA A 40 9.60 27.23 14.17
CA ALA A 40 8.24 26.97 14.64
C ALA A 40 7.61 28.21 15.27
N ALA A 41 8.33 28.91 16.14
CA ALA A 41 7.86 30.16 16.76
C ALA A 41 7.65 31.28 15.73
N HIS A 42 8.46 31.38 14.67
CA HIS A 42 8.22 32.31 13.55
C HIS A 42 6.93 31.94 12.80
N CYS A 43 6.73 30.67 12.46
CA CYS A 43 5.53 30.20 11.79
C CYS A 43 4.25 30.50 12.58
N GLU A 44 4.29 30.27 13.90
CA GLU A 44 3.18 30.56 14.80
C GLU A 44 2.84 32.05 14.84
N ARG A 45 3.86 32.93 15.02
CA ARG A 45 3.65 34.38 14.99
C ARG A 45 3.11 34.86 13.65
N PHE A 46 3.61 34.32 12.54
CA PHE A 46 3.14 34.69 11.21
C PHE A 46 1.69 34.26 10.99
N ALA A 47 1.31 33.06 11.38
CA ALA A 47 -0.07 32.61 11.32
C ALA A 47 -1.00 33.47 12.20
N ALA A 48 -0.56 33.83 13.41
CA ALA A 48 -1.32 34.69 14.31
C ALA A 48 -1.50 36.12 13.74
N SER A 49 -0.52 36.66 13.02
CA SER A 49 -0.64 37.99 12.38
C SER A 49 -1.69 38.02 11.26
N LEU A 50 -2.07 36.87 10.75
CA LEU A 50 -3.11 36.68 9.71
C LEU A 50 -4.43 36.18 10.28
N ASP A 51 -4.61 36.08 11.60
CA ASP A 51 -5.77 35.47 12.30
C ASP A 51 -6.03 34.01 11.89
N VAL A 52 -4.97 33.27 11.51
CA VAL A 52 -5.04 31.88 11.06
C VAL A 52 -4.73 30.94 12.23
N ARG A 53 -5.54 29.89 12.38
CA ARG A 53 -5.23 28.80 13.33
C ARG A 53 -3.91 28.14 12.95
N TYR A 54 -3.07 27.89 13.94
CA TYR A 54 -1.80 27.21 13.77
C TYR A 54 -1.81 25.86 14.47
N ALA A 55 -1.26 24.84 13.83
CA ALA A 55 -1.04 23.52 14.42
C ALA A 55 0.34 23.01 14.04
N ALA A 56 1.08 22.50 15.02
CA ALA A 56 2.41 21.95 14.82
C ALA A 56 2.50 20.52 15.34
N ARG A 57 3.31 19.69 14.66
CA ARG A 57 3.61 18.33 15.09
C ARG A 57 5.11 18.05 15.02
N HIS A 58 5.63 17.47 16.10
CA HIS A 58 6.98 16.92 16.11
C HIS A 58 6.95 15.52 15.49
N VAL A 59 7.93 15.24 14.64
CA VAL A 59 8.10 13.90 14.04
C VAL A 59 9.52 13.39 14.28
N ASP A 60 9.62 12.15 14.73
CA ASP A 60 10.88 11.44 14.81
C ASP A 60 11.15 10.76 13.46
N VAL A 61 12.30 11.07 12.87
CA VAL A 61 12.73 10.47 11.61
C VAL A 61 13.47 9.17 11.89
N ALA A 62 12.72 8.07 12.01
CA ALA A 62 13.32 6.74 12.10
C ALA A 62 13.82 6.30 10.72
N ARG A 63 15.09 5.83 10.62
CA ARG A 63 15.65 5.23 9.40
C ARG A 63 15.29 3.76 9.33
N ALA A 64 14.56 3.35 8.33
CA ALA A 64 14.54 1.95 7.92
C ALA A 64 15.83 1.63 7.14
N GLY A 65 16.36 0.41 7.28
CA GLY A 65 17.62 0.03 6.65
C GLY A 65 17.59 0.21 5.13
N GLY A 66 18.51 1.03 4.60
CA GLY A 66 18.65 1.31 3.16
C GLY A 66 17.93 2.54 2.61
N GLU A 67 17.13 3.25 3.41
CA GLU A 67 16.50 4.51 2.99
C GLU A 67 17.39 5.73 3.20
N SER A 68 17.26 6.73 2.29
CA SER A 68 17.89 8.02 2.50
C SER A 68 17.14 8.81 3.60
N LEU A 69 17.89 9.57 4.42
CA LEU A 69 17.31 10.42 5.46
C LEU A 69 16.24 11.38 4.89
N GLU A 70 16.46 11.89 3.67
CA GLU A 70 15.54 12.79 2.98
C GLU A 70 14.20 12.09 2.65
N ALA A 71 14.25 10.84 2.16
CA ALA A 71 13.04 10.04 1.87
C ALA A 71 12.26 9.75 3.14
N ALA A 72 12.93 9.25 4.19
CA ALA A 72 12.30 8.96 5.48
C ALA A 72 11.66 10.20 6.12
N ALA A 73 12.37 11.34 6.10
CA ALA A 73 11.84 12.61 6.60
C ALA A 73 10.63 13.09 5.78
N ARG A 74 10.67 12.90 4.46
CA ARG A 74 9.56 13.24 3.58
C ARG A 74 8.31 12.41 3.89
N ASP A 75 8.46 11.11 4.07
CA ASP A 75 7.34 10.22 4.36
C ASP A 75 6.75 10.46 5.76
N ALA A 76 7.61 10.69 6.76
CA ALA A 76 7.17 11.08 8.11
C ALA A 76 6.38 12.40 8.06
N ARG A 77 6.86 13.38 7.28
CA ARG A 77 6.18 14.67 7.10
C ARG A 77 4.79 14.50 6.49
N TYR A 78 4.65 13.70 5.42
CA TYR A 78 3.35 13.56 4.78
C TYR A 78 2.36 12.80 5.64
N ARG A 79 2.79 11.78 6.39
CA ARG A 79 1.93 11.11 7.39
C ARG A 79 1.43 12.08 8.45
N ALA A 80 2.33 12.85 9.04
CA ALA A 80 1.94 13.83 10.06
C ALA A 80 1.03 14.95 9.51
N LEU A 81 1.18 15.34 8.24
CA LEU A 81 0.27 16.29 7.59
C LEU A 81 -1.11 15.69 7.35
N ASP A 82 -1.20 14.42 6.95
CA ASP A 82 -2.47 13.72 6.77
C ASP A 82 -3.21 13.59 8.12
N ASP A 83 -2.53 13.19 9.20
CA ASP A 83 -3.09 13.14 10.55
C ASP A 83 -3.62 14.50 11.03
N LEU A 84 -2.85 15.58 10.79
CA LEU A 84 -3.27 16.94 11.14
C LEU A 84 -4.47 17.41 10.29
N CYS A 85 -4.56 17.01 9.03
CA CYS A 85 -5.70 17.29 8.19
C CYS A 85 -6.98 16.65 8.76
N ASP A 86 -6.90 15.40 9.18
CA ASP A 86 -8.02 14.67 9.79
C ASP A 86 -8.44 15.31 11.13
N GLU A 87 -7.49 15.63 12.02
CA GLU A 87 -7.75 16.26 13.31
C GLU A 87 -8.45 17.63 13.19
N HIS A 88 -8.09 18.38 12.16
CA HIS A 88 -8.65 19.73 11.95
C HIS A 88 -9.83 19.75 10.97
N GLY A 89 -10.28 18.60 10.47
CA GLY A 89 -11.37 18.49 9.51
C GLY A 89 -11.08 19.21 8.19
N ALA A 90 -9.81 19.21 7.76
CA ALA A 90 -9.42 19.83 6.50
C ALA A 90 -9.93 18.99 5.33
N ASN A 91 -10.36 19.62 4.25
CA ASN A 91 -10.82 18.95 3.04
C ASN A 91 -9.84 19.09 1.85
N ALA A 92 -8.73 19.81 2.03
CA ALA A 92 -7.64 19.91 1.08
C ALA A 92 -6.34 20.35 1.78
N LEU A 93 -5.19 19.86 1.29
CA LEU A 93 -3.86 20.28 1.73
C LEU A 93 -3.19 21.11 0.62
N LEU A 94 -2.88 22.39 0.90
CA LEU A 94 -2.15 23.24 -0.02
C LEU A 94 -0.64 23.11 0.19
N ILE A 95 0.12 22.91 -0.89
CA ILE A 95 1.58 22.72 -0.87
C ILE A 95 2.22 23.79 -1.77
N ALA A 96 3.25 24.47 -1.27
CA ALA A 96 3.88 25.62 -1.88
C ALA A 96 4.94 25.30 -2.96
N HIS A 97 4.79 24.18 -3.70
CA HIS A 97 5.69 23.90 -4.83
C HIS A 97 5.42 24.90 -5.97
N HIS A 98 6.49 25.35 -6.61
CA HIS A 98 6.47 26.36 -7.68
C HIS A 98 7.15 25.85 -8.97
N ALA A 99 7.24 26.68 -10.02
CA ALA A 99 7.73 26.27 -11.33
C ALA A 99 9.20 25.83 -11.34
N ASP A 100 10.04 26.45 -10.50
CA ASP A 100 11.44 26.04 -10.36
C ASP A 100 11.54 24.65 -9.71
N ASP A 101 10.74 24.33 -8.68
CA ASP A 101 10.66 23.00 -8.10
C ASP A 101 10.22 21.95 -9.15
N GLN A 102 9.30 22.33 -10.03
CA GLN A 102 8.85 21.46 -11.12
C GLN A 102 10.02 21.17 -12.09
N ALA A 103 10.77 22.20 -12.48
CA ALA A 103 11.93 22.06 -13.35
C ALA A 103 13.02 21.18 -12.71
N GLU A 104 13.34 21.41 -11.42
CA GLU A 104 14.26 20.57 -10.65
C GLU A 104 13.80 19.10 -10.65
N THR A 105 12.51 18.86 -10.43
CA THR A 105 11.95 17.51 -10.37
C THR A 105 12.03 16.83 -11.71
N VAL A 106 11.70 17.48 -12.83
CA VAL A 106 11.81 16.92 -14.18
C VAL A 106 13.25 16.53 -14.49
N LEU A 107 14.21 17.42 -14.21
CA LEU A 107 15.63 17.16 -14.45
C LEU A 107 16.16 16.02 -13.58
N LEU A 108 15.81 15.96 -12.30
CA LEU A 108 16.20 14.86 -11.43
C LEU A 108 15.65 13.51 -11.93
N GLN A 109 14.41 13.50 -12.38
CA GLN A 109 13.80 12.28 -12.93
C GLN A 109 14.45 11.87 -14.25
N LEU A 110 14.74 12.83 -15.12
CA LEU A 110 15.44 12.58 -16.39
C LEU A 110 16.84 11.98 -16.14
N LEU A 111 17.62 12.59 -15.25
CA LEU A 111 18.99 12.15 -14.92
C LEU A 111 19.03 10.78 -14.21
N ARG A 112 17.94 10.39 -13.57
CA ARG A 112 17.77 9.04 -12.99
C ARG A 112 17.26 7.99 -13.98
N GLY A 113 17.05 8.37 -15.25
CA GLY A 113 16.48 7.46 -16.26
C GLY A 113 15.03 7.08 -16.00
N ALA A 114 14.25 7.96 -15.38
CA ALA A 114 12.85 7.68 -15.09
C ALA A 114 12.03 7.53 -16.38
N GLY A 115 11.07 6.60 -16.37
CA GLY A 115 10.08 6.47 -17.43
C GLY A 115 9.05 7.61 -17.42
N VAL A 116 8.05 7.48 -18.30
CA VAL A 116 6.99 8.50 -18.53
C VAL A 116 6.33 8.96 -17.24
N ALA A 117 6.01 8.04 -16.32
CA ALA A 117 5.41 8.37 -15.02
C ALA A 117 6.28 9.29 -14.17
N GLY A 118 7.60 9.09 -14.16
CA GLY A 118 8.54 9.95 -13.42
C GLY A 118 8.69 11.32 -14.09
N LEU A 119 8.77 11.38 -15.41
CA LEU A 119 8.87 12.62 -16.18
C LEU A 119 7.60 13.49 -16.06
N ALA A 120 6.45 12.92 -15.71
CA ALA A 120 5.24 13.66 -15.39
C ALA A 120 5.41 14.57 -14.15
N ALA A 121 6.49 14.36 -13.38
CA ALA A 121 6.89 15.15 -12.21
C ALA A 121 5.73 15.41 -11.22
N MET A 122 5.51 16.65 -10.81
CA MET A 122 4.47 16.99 -9.83
C MET A 122 3.16 17.38 -10.53
N ALA A 123 2.08 16.68 -10.18
CA ALA A 123 0.74 17.05 -10.63
C ALA A 123 0.23 18.28 -9.85
N PRO A 124 -0.56 19.17 -10.46
CA PRO A 124 -1.21 20.28 -9.77
C PRO A 124 -2.12 19.83 -8.62
N GLN A 125 -2.74 18.66 -8.79
CA GLN A 125 -3.59 18.01 -7.79
C GLN A 125 -3.25 16.52 -7.71
N ARG A 126 -3.25 15.97 -6.50
CA ARG A 126 -3.03 14.55 -6.23
C ARG A 126 -3.95 14.08 -5.10
N ALA A 127 -4.60 12.94 -5.29
CA ALA A 127 -5.55 12.36 -4.33
C ALA A 127 -4.95 11.06 -3.73
N ASP A 128 -3.80 11.17 -3.05
CA ASP A 128 -3.04 10.05 -2.49
C ASP A 128 -2.75 10.21 -0.99
N GLY A 129 -3.57 10.95 -0.28
CA GLY A 129 -3.51 11.16 1.16
C GLY A 129 -4.93 11.15 1.75
N ALA A 130 -5.04 11.49 3.03
CA ALA A 130 -6.33 11.65 3.72
C ALA A 130 -7.22 12.67 3.01
N VAL A 131 -6.60 13.72 2.45
CA VAL A 131 -7.27 14.76 1.66
C VAL A 131 -6.52 15.06 0.36
N PRO A 132 -7.18 15.64 -0.67
CA PRO A 132 -6.51 16.08 -1.90
C PRO A 132 -5.38 17.06 -1.62
N ARG A 133 -4.21 16.81 -2.21
CA ARG A 133 -3.03 17.70 -2.16
C ARG A 133 -3.02 18.60 -3.38
N LEU A 134 -3.05 19.91 -3.18
CA LEU A 134 -3.11 20.92 -4.24
C LEU A 134 -1.82 21.73 -4.27
N ARG A 135 -1.34 22.10 -5.46
CA ARG A 135 -0.13 22.91 -5.69
C ARG A 135 -0.49 24.15 -6.50
N PRO A 136 -1.12 25.16 -5.88
CA PRO A 136 -1.61 26.33 -6.62
C PRO A 136 -0.49 27.18 -7.23
N LEU A 137 0.71 27.16 -6.65
CA LEU A 137 1.85 27.96 -7.12
C LEU A 137 2.68 27.28 -8.22
N LEU A 138 2.33 26.07 -8.66
CA LEU A 138 3.15 25.23 -9.53
C LEU A 138 3.51 25.85 -10.89
N ARG A 139 2.77 26.88 -11.31
CA ARG A 139 3.02 27.64 -12.55
C ARG A 139 3.73 28.99 -12.34
N LEU A 140 3.94 29.37 -11.10
CA LEU A 140 4.60 30.64 -10.77
C LEU A 140 6.10 30.42 -10.58
N LEU A 141 6.88 31.40 -11.05
CA LEU A 141 8.33 31.41 -10.84
C LEU A 141 8.65 31.84 -9.41
N ARG A 142 9.74 31.34 -8.83
CA ARG A 142 10.22 31.78 -7.52
C ARG A 142 10.40 33.31 -7.45
N ALA A 143 10.93 33.92 -8.52
CA ALA A 143 11.09 35.40 -8.58
C ALA A 143 9.73 36.12 -8.46
N GLN A 144 8.63 35.58 -8.96
CA GLN A 144 7.29 36.15 -8.77
C GLN A 144 6.81 36.02 -7.32
N LEU A 145 7.18 34.95 -6.62
CA LEU A 145 6.88 34.77 -5.20
C LEU A 145 7.69 35.76 -4.36
N GLU A 146 8.97 35.99 -4.68
CA GLU A 146 9.83 36.98 -4.05
C GLU A 146 9.26 38.38 -4.25
N GLN A 147 8.89 38.76 -5.47
CA GLN A 147 8.24 40.03 -5.76
C GLN A 147 6.97 40.22 -4.93
N TYR A 148 6.07 39.21 -4.92
CA TYR A 148 4.85 39.25 -4.12
C TYR A 148 5.14 39.45 -2.63
N ALA A 149 6.13 38.72 -2.08
CA ALA A 149 6.50 38.83 -0.68
C ALA A 149 7.01 40.22 -0.33
N HIS A 150 7.83 40.83 -1.20
CA HIS A 150 8.32 42.24 -1.02
C HIS A 150 7.19 43.26 -1.14
N GLU A 151 6.29 43.14 -2.11
CA GLU A 151 5.14 44.05 -2.27
C GLU A 151 4.18 44.00 -1.08
N ARG A 152 4.23 42.90 -0.30
CA ARG A 152 3.36 42.61 0.84
C ARG A 152 4.06 42.73 2.18
N ASP A 153 5.34 43.16 2.21
CA ASP A 153 6.18 43.24 3.41
C ASP A 153 6.16 41.94 4.24
N LEU A 154 6.12 40.78 3.56
CA LEU A 154 6.14 39.47 4.24
C LEU A 154 7.56 39.14 4.70
N SER A 155 7.70 38.68 5.93
CA SER A 155 8.96 38.16 6.47
C SER A 155 9.01 36.65 6.39
N TRP A 156 10.13 36.08 5.98
CA TRP A 156 10.36 34.63 5.89
C TRP A 156 11.73 34.24 6.45
N ILE A 157 11.95 32.95 6.60
CA ILE A 157 13.21 32.38 7.05
C ILE A 157 13.97 31.84 5.85
N ASP A 158 15.25 32.15 5.79
CA ASP A 158 16.18 31.49 4.88
C ASP A 158 16.88 30.32 5.63
N ASP A 159 16.63 29.09 5.18
CA ASP A 159 17.24 27.88 5.73
C ASP A 159 18.66 27.75 5.16
N GLU A 160 19.66 27.74 6.04
CA GLU A 160 21.07 27.62 5.68
C GLU A 160 21.39 26.30 4.93
N SER A 161 20.62 25.26 5.16
CA SER A 161 20.79 23.96 4.48
C SER A 161 20.47 24.01 2.98
N ASN A 162 19.74 25.02 2.49
CA ASN A 162 19.46 25.22 1.08
C ASN A 162 20.71 25.52 0.23
N GLY A 163 21.81 25.96 0.85
CA GLY A 163 23.10 26.19 0.18
C GLY A 163 23.98 24.94 0.01
N ASP A 164 23.67 23.81 0.63
CA ASP A 164 24.51 22.63 0.61
C ASP A 164 24.37 21.83 -0.70
N THR A 165 25.29 22.00 -1.63
CA THR A 165 25.29 21.34 -2.96
C THR A 165 25.64 19.84 -2.92
N ARG A 166 25.97 19.24 -1.77
CA ARG A 166 26.06 17.79 -1.63
C ARG A 166 24.72 17.09 -1.90
N TYR A 167 23.63 17.81 -1.71
CA TYR A 167 22.30 17.35 -2.10
C TYR A 167 22.03 17.64 -3.57
N SER A 168 21.67 16.60 -4.34
CA SER A 168 21.48 16.69 -5.81
C SER A 168 20.49 17.79 -6.21
N ARG A 169 19.47 18.07 -5.39
CA ARG A 169 18.50 19.13 -5.66
C ARG A 169 19.11 20.50 -5.54
N ASN A 170 19.91 20.73 -4.50
CA ASN A 170 20.63 21.99 -4.32
C ASN A 170 21.69 22.18 -5.40
N ALA A 171 22.43 21.13 -5.77
CA ALA A 171 23.38 21.19 -6.88
C ALA A 171 22.69 21.59 -8.19
N LEU A 172 21.53 21.04 -8.52
CA LEU A 172 20.75 21.49 -9.68
C LEU A 172 20.37 22.97 -9.57
N ARG A 173 19.88 23.42 -8.41
CA ARG A 173 19.42 24.79 -8.18
C ARG A 173 20.54 25.82 -8.30
N HIS A 174 21.72 25.52 -7.76
CA HIS A 174 22.84 26.48 -7.67
C HIS A 174 23.81 26.39 -8.84
N ASP A 175 24.04 25.19 -9.36
CA ASP A 175 25.12 24.98 -10.34
C ASP A 175 24.59 24.74 -11.77
N VAL A 176 23.40 24.19 -11.95
CA VAL A 176 22.90 23.78 -13.27
C VAL A 176 21.83 24.74 -13.81
N LEU A 177 20.80 25.05 -13.02
CA LEU A 177 19.67 25.87 -13.47
C LEU A 177 20.10 27.32 -13.86
N PRO A 178 21.06 27.97 -13.18
CA PRO A 178 21.53 29.27 -13.63
C PRO A 178 22.18 29.22 -15.00
N VAL A 179 22.96 28.17 -15.30
CA VAL A 179 23.59 27.99 -16.61
C VAL A 179 22.53 27.74 -17.69
N LEU A 180 21.53 26.92 -17.38
CA LEU A 180 20.39 26.70 -18.29
C LEU A 180 19.63 27.99 -18.56
N ALA A 181 19.44 28.83 -17.56
CA ALA A 181 18.75 30.10 -17.70
C ALA A 181 19.44 31.07 -18.67
N VAL A 182 20.79 31.08 -18.71
CA VAL A 182 21.56 31.89 -19.63
C VAL A 182 21.39 31.46 -21.07
N HIS A 183 21.46 30.15 -21.33
CA HIS A 183 21.42 29.62 -22.69
C HIS A 183 20.00 29.29 -23.21
N PHE A 184 19.11 29.00 -22.30
CA PHE A 184 17.71 28.59 -22.58
C PHE A 184 16.73 29.34 -21.64
N PRO A 185 16.50 30.64 -21.80
CA PRO A 185 15.69 31.45 -20.86
C PRO A 185 14.30 30.87 -20.57
N GLY A 186 13.68 30.18 -21.58
CA GLY A 186 12.37 29.55 -21.46
C GLY A 186 12.39 28.09 -20.96
N PHE A 187 13.50 27.59 -20.40
CA PHE A 187 13.65 26.18 -20.04
C PHE A 187 12.60 25.68 -19.02
N ARG A 188 12.19 26.53 -18.07
CA ARG A 188 11.20 26.18 -17.05
C ARG A 188 9.86 25.85 -17.69
N ASP A 189 9.38 26.69 -18.61
CA ASP A 189 8.14 26.46 -19.34
C ASP A 189 8.25 25.23 -20.27
N ALA A 190 9.42 25.03 -20.89
CA ALA A 190 9.67 23.85 -21.73
C ALA A 190 9.61 22.56 -20.92
N LEU A 191 10.24 22.51 -19.73
CA LEU A 191 10.19 21.38 -18.82
C LEU A 191 8.78 21.16 -18.25
N ALA A 192 8.05 22.23 -17.91
CA ALA A 192 6.67 22.13 -17.45
C ALA A 192 5.74 21.55 -18.54
N ARG A 193 5.92 21.97 -19.82
CA ARG A 193 5.20 21.38 -20.96
C ARG A 193 5.56 19.90 -21.15
N THR A 194 6.85 19.56 -21.05
CA THR A 194 7.31 18.16 -21.14
C THR A 194 6.65 17.30 -20.05
N ALA A 195 6.62 17.78 -18.81
CA ALA A 195 5.92 17.10 -17.72
C ALA A 195 4.43 16.92 -17.99
N SER A 196 3.78 17.93 -18.57
CA SER A 196 2.36 17.85 -18.96
C SER A 196 2.10 16.82 -20.05
N HIS A 197 2.97 16.75 -21.06
CA HIS A 197 2.89 15.72 -22.12
C HIS A 197 3.12 14.32 -21.56
N ALA A 198 4.13 14.17 -20.68
CA ALA A 198 4.39 12.91 -19.99
C ALA A 198 3.20 12.48 -19.12
N ALA A 199 2.58 13.42 -18.38
CA ALA A 199 1.38 13.13 -17.60
C ALA A 199 0.20 12.68 -18.48
N SER A 200 0.03 13.27 -19.67
CA SER A 200 -0.99 12.86 -20.64
C SER A 200 -0.71 11.46 -21.18
N ALA A 201 0.52 11.20 -21.58
CA ALA A 201 0.94 9.87 -22.03
C ALA A 201 0.74 8.80 -20.94
N GLN A 202 1.07 9.13 -19.68
CA GLN A 202 0.86 8.20 -18.57
C GLN A 202 -0.63 7.89 -18.34
N ARG A 203 -1.53 8.88 -18.50
CA ARG A 203 -2.97 8.61 -18.43
C ARG A 203 -3.45 7.67 -19.53
N LEU A 204 -2.94 7.81 -20.75
CA LEU A 204 -3.25 6.91 -21.86
C LEU A 204 -2.72 5.49 -21.59
N LEU A 205 -1.50 5.36 -21.07
CA LEU A 205 -0.93 4.07 -20.65
C LEU A 205 -1.76 3.42 -19.54
N ASP A 206 -2.24 4.20 -18.58
CA ASP A 206 -3.12 3.70 -17.52
C ASP A 206 -4.49 3.26 -18.06
N GLN A 207 -5.05 3.96 -19.05
CA GLN A 207 -6.28 3.54 -19.73
C GLN A 207 -6.08 2.24 -20.52
N LEU A 208 -4.98 2.13 -21.27
CA LEU A 208 -4.62 0.89 -21.96
C LEU A 208 -4.48 -0.27 -20.96
N ALA A 209 -3.77 -0.07 -19.86
CA ALA A 209 -3.63 -1.09 -18.82
C ALA A 209 -4.98 -1.53 -18.23
N ARG A 210 -5.95 -0.61 -18.06
CA ARG A 210 -7.31 -0.99 -17.62
C ARG A 210 -8.05 -1.83 -18.65
N ILE A 211 -7.89 -1.52 -19.93
CA ILE A 211 -8.45 -2.34 -21.02
C ILE A 211 -7.84 -3.73 -20.97
N ASP A 212 -6.51 -3.82 -20.89
CA ASP A 212 -5.80 -5.10 -20.80
C ASP A 212 -6.21 -5.89 -19.56
N LEU A 213 -6.34 -5.23 -18.41
CA LEU A 213 -6.77 -5.86 -17.17
C LEU A 213 -8.13 -6.55 -17.29
N VAL A 214 -9.08 -5.95 -18.00
CA VAL A 214 -10.40 -6.57 -18.24
C VAL A 214 -10.27 -7.89 -18.99
N HIS A 215 -9.33 -7.99 -19.93
CA HIS A 215 -9.13 -9.19 -20.74
C HIS A 215 -8.34 -10.29 -20.02
N VAL A 216 -7.43 -9.91 -19.12
CA VAL A 216 -6.53 -10.86 -18.45
C VAL A 216 -6.92 -11.16 -17.00
N ARG A 217 -7.93 -10.49 -16.43
CA ARG A 217 -8.35 -10.74 -15.04
C ARG A 217 -8.84 -12.17 -14.84
N SER A 218 -8.51 -12.74 -13.70
CA SER A 218 -9.08 -14.02 -13.28
C SER A 218 -10.57 -13.87 -12.92
N THR A 219 -11.36 -14.86 -13.27
CA THR A 219 -12.77 -14.98 -12.84
C THR A 219 -12.91 -15.76 -11.54
N SER A 220 -11.88 -16.50 -11.16
CA SER A 220 -11.88 -17.38 -9.97
C SER A 220 -11.28 -16.71 -8.73
N GLU A 221 -10.47 -15.68 -8.88
CA GLU A 221 -9.81 -14.99 -7.77
C GLU A 221 -9.78 -13.48 -8.03
N GLU A 222 -10.35 -12.72 -7.08
CA GLU A 222 -10.45 -11.27 -7.19
C GLU A 222 -9.06 -10.61 -7.18
N GLY A 223 -8.84 -9.72 -8.15
CA GLY A 223 -7.59 -8.98 -8.27
C GLY A 223 -6.40 -9.79 -8.78
N ALA A 224 -6.61 -11.04 -9.18
CA ALA A 224 -5.62 -11.90 -9.85
C ALA A 224 -5.76 -11.84 -11.37
N LEU A 225 -4.72 -12.31 -12.09
CA LEU A 225 -4.66 -12.36 -13.54
C LEU A 225 -4.56 -13.80 -14.05
N MET A 226 -5.08 -14.07 -15.25
CA MET A 226 -4.83 -15.31 -15.97
C MET A 226 -3.46 -15.25 -16.63
N LEU A 227 -2.56 -16.16 -16.29
CA LEU A 227 -1.17 -16.15 -16.72
C LEU A 227 -1.03 -16.23 -18.25
N ASP A 228 -1.75 -17.15 -18.89
CA ASP A 228 -1.72 -17.34 -20.34
C ASP A 228 -2.21 -16.09 -21.10
N ALA A 229 -3.32 -15.50 -20.65
CA ALA A 229 -3.84 -14.26 -21.23
C ALA A 229 -2.88 -13.07 -21.01
N PHE A 230 -2.24 -13.00 -19.84
CA PHE A 230 -1.24 -11.99 -19.55
C PHE A 230 0.02 -12.15 -20.44
N LEU A 231 0.52 -13.36 -20.60
CA LEU A 231 1.68 -13.67 -21.43
C LEU A 231 1.39 -13.59 -22.95
N ALA A 232 0.12 -13.58 -23.36
CA ALA A 232 -0.29 -13.35 -24.74
C ALA A 232 -0.22 -11.87 -25.15
N LEU A 233 -0.09 -10.94 -24.20
CA LEU A 233 0.17 -9.53 -24.50
C LEU A 233 1.58 -9.37 -25.09
N ASP A 234 1.76 -8.38 -25.98
CA ASP A 234 3.10 -7.96 -26.36
C ASP A 234 3.89 -7.40 -25.16
N ASP A 235 5.21 -7.34 -25.30
CA ASP A 235 6.12 -6.99 -24.19
C ASP A 235 5.81 -5.62 -23.60
N ASP A 236 5.53 -4.60 -24.42
CA ASP A 236 5.26 -3.26 -23.95
C ASP A 236 3.94 -3.19 -23.15
N ARG A 237 2.91 -3.89 -23.62
CA ARG A 237 1.63 -3.98 -22.89
C ARG A 237 1.74 -4.78 -21.61
N ALA A 238 2.46 -5.91 -21.63
CA ALA A 238 2.70 -6.71 -20.43
C ALA A 238 3.47 -5.90 -19.37
N ILE A 239 4.52 -5.16 -19.76
CA ILE A 239 5.27 -4.25 -18.89
C ILE A 239 4.36 -3.15 -18.33
N ASN A 240 3.57 -2.51 -19.19
CA ASN A 240 2.65 -1.45 -18.79
C ASN A 240 1.60 -1.96 -17.79
N LEU A 241 0.98 -3.10 -18.11
CA LEU A 241 -0.01 -3.72 -17.23
C LEU A 241 0.60 -4.15 -15.88
N MET A 242 1.79 -4.75 -15.86
CA MET A 242 2.47 -5.13 -14.63
C MET A 242 2.75 -3.90 -13.73
N ARG A 243 3.24 -2.80 -14.31
CA ARG A 243 3.45 -1.55 -13.58
C ARG A 243 2.16 -0.95 -13.03
N PHE A 244 1.10 -0.97 -13.83
CA PHE A 244 -0.23 -0.51 -13.41
C PHE A 244 -0.76 -1.38 -12.28
N TRP A 245 -0.66 -2.70 -12.40
CA TRP A 245 -1.16 -3.67 -11.42
C TRP A 245 -0.42 -3.54 -10.08
N ILE A 246 0.92 -3.48 -10.06
CA ILE A 246 1.73 -3.22 -8.87
C ILE A 246 1.24 -1.95 -8.16
N ARG A 247 1.08 -0.85 -8.90
CA ARG A 247 0.62 0.43 -8.34
C ARG A 247 -0.82 0.38 -7.84
N SER A 248 -1.72 -0.30 -8.54
CA SER A 248 -3.12 -0.43 -8.13
C SER A 248 -3.31 -1.26 -6.85
N ARG A 249 -2.31 -2.09 -6.51
CA ARG A 249 -2.26 -2.86 -5.26
C ARG A 249 -1.57 -2.10 -4.12
N GLY A 250 -1.17 -0.85 -4.35
CA GLY A 250 -0.43 -0.05 -3.36
C GLY A 250 1.01 -0.52 -3.12
N LEU A 251 1.55 -1.40 -3.97
CA LEU A 251 2.91 -1.91 -3.84
C LEU A 251 3.95 -0.88 -4.29
N VAL A 252 5.15 -0.98 -3.75
CA VAL A 252 6.29 -0.15 -4.15
C VAL A 252 6.59 -0.35 -5.63
N ALA A 253 6.86 0.74 -6.36
CA ALA A 253 7.17 0.69 -7.78
C ALA A 253 8.43 -0.16 -8.06
N ALA A 254 8.32 -1.07 -9.03
CA ALA A 254 9.44 -1.90 -9.45
C ALA A 254 10.30 -1.19 -10.50
N SER A 255 11.62 -1.38 -10.44
CA SER A 255 12.55 -0.91 -11.47
C SER A 255 12.30 -1.62 -12.81
N THR A 256 12.78 -1.03 -13.90
CA THR A 256 12.68 -1.65 -15.24
C THR A 256 13.34 -3.04 -15.26
N ALA A 257 14.52 -3.18 -14.66
CA ALA A 257 15.20 -4.47 -14.56
C ALA A 257 14.38 -5.49 -13.76
N ARG A 258 13.73 -5.06 -12.67
CA ARG A 258 12.89 -5.95 -11.86
C ARG A 258 11.64 -6.41 -12.60
N ILE A 259 10.98 -5.52 -13.36
CA ILE A 259 9.83 -5.92 -14.21
C ILE A 259 10.28 -6.93 -15.29
N ALA A 260 11.39 -6.66 -15.96
CA ALA A 260 11.93 -7.58 -16.97
C ALA A 260 12.27 -8.95 -16.38
N ASP A 261 12.84 -8.99 -15.18
CA ASP A 261 13.14 -10.23 -14.47
C ASP A 261 11.87 -11.00 -14.08
N MET A 262 10.83 -10.31 -13.57
CA MET A 262 9.52 -10.91 -13.29
C MET A 262 8.92 -11.54 -14.55
N LEU A 263 8.89 -10.82 -15.67
CA LEU A 263 8.34 -11.32 -16.94
C LEU A 263 9.12 -12.52 -17.47
N ARG A 264 10.46 -12.50 -17.37
CA ARG A 264 11.29 -13.64 -17.75
C ARG A 264 10.94 -14.86 -16.93
N GLN A 265 10.89 -14.75 -15.59
CA GLN A 265 10.57 -15.86 -14.69
C GLN A 265 9.14 -16.41 -14.94
N LEU A 266 8.16 -15.55 -15.23
CA LEU A 266 6.80 -15.97 -15.59
C LEU A 266 6.78 -16.79 -16.89
N ARG A 267 7.54 -16.38 -17.93
CA ARG A 267 7.67 -17.10 -19.19
C ARG A 267 8.37 -18.44 -19.02
N ASP A 268 9.46 -18.46 -18.24
CA ASP A 268 10.21 -19.69 -17.95
C ASP A 268 9.32 -20.71 -17.22
N ALA A 269 8.58 -20.28 -16.21
CA ALA A 269 7.63 -21.12 -15.47
C ALA A 269 6.48 -21.63 -16.34
N ALA A 270 5.93 -20.80 -17.23
CA ALA A 270 4.89 -21.22 -18.17
C ALA A 270 5.42 -22.25 -19.18
N ALA A 271 6.65 -22.09 -19.68
CA ALA A 271 7.29 -23.03 -20.60
C ALA A 271 7.61 -24.38 -19.94
N ALA A 272 8.06 -24.37 -18.69
CA ALA A 272 8.34 -25.58 -17.92
C ALA A 272 7.07 -26.33 -17.47
N ARG A 273 5.88 -25.72 -17.62
CA ARG A 273 4.60 -26.19 -17.06
C ARG A 273 4.65 -26.43 -15.53
N ASP A 274 5.60 -25.81 -14.86
CA ASP A 274 5.84 -25.90 -13.40
C ASP A 274 5.44 -24.58 -12.71
N GLY A 275 4.28 -24.04 -13.09
CA GLY A 275 3.76 -22.79 -12.52
C GLY A 275 3.43 -22.87 -11.03
N HIS A 276 3.45 -24.06 -10.44
CA HIS A 276 3.11 -24.27 -9.02
C HIS A 276 4.18 -23.77 -8.06
N ALA A 277 5.43 -23.72 -8.49
CA ALA A 277 6.59 -23.36 -7.65
C ALA A 277 7.05 -21.90 -7.84
N LEU A 278 6.46 -21.15 -8.78
CA LEU A 278 6.93 -19.78 -9.03
C LEU A 278 6.64 -18.85 -7.84
N ARG A 279 7.73 -18.26 -7.32
CA ARG A 279 7.70 -17.19 -6.34
C ARG A 279 8.70 -16.11 -6.74
N VAL A 280 8.23 -14.87 -6.85
CA VAL A 280 9.07 -13.71 -7.15
C VAL A 280 8.81 -12.64 -6.10
N ASP A 281 9.72 -12.49 -5.14
CA ASP A 281 9.56 -11.55 -4.03
C ASP A 281 9.77 -10.10 -4.49
N HIS A 282 8.92 -9.18 -4.03
CA HIS A 282 9.04 -7.76 -4.30
C HIS A 282 8.41 -6.94 -3.16
N ALA A 283 9.22 -6.09 -2.52
CA ALA A 283 8.77 -5.10 -1.53
C ALA A 283 7.84 -5.69 -0.45
N GLY A 284 8.22 -6.80 0.16
CA GLY A 284 7.43 -7.46 1.22
C GLY A 284 6.23 -8.26 0.71
N HIS A 285 6.10 -8.45 -0.60
CA HIS A 285 5.08 -9.27 -1.24
C HIS A 285 5.73 -10.29 -2.17
N SER A 286 5.01 -11.37 -2.49
CA SER A 286 5.41 -12.40 -3.43
C SER A 286 4.42 -12.48 -4.59
N LEU A 287 4.93 -12.38 -5.81
CA LEU A 287 4.20 -12.70 -7.03
C LEU A 287 4.21 -14.22 -7.20
N ARG A 288 3.05 -14.84 -7.30
CA ARG A 288 2.88 -16.29 -7.38
C ARG A 288 2.04 -16.72 -8.56
N VAL A 289 2.26 -17.93 -9.02
CA VAL A 289 1.42 -18.60 -10.03
C VAL A 289 0.89 -19.89 -9.46
N TYR A 290 -0.42 -20.11 -9.61
CA TYR A 290 -1.06 -21.39 -9.32
C TYR A 290 -2.22 -21.65 -10.27
N ARG A 291 -2.25 -22.83 -10.92
CA ARG A 291 -3.31 -23.23 -11.87
C ARG A 291 -3.62 -22.16 -12.93
N ASN A 292 -2.58 -21.60 -13.53
CA ASN A 292 -2.70 -20.53 -14.53
C ASN A 292 -3.22 -19.17 -13.98
N VAL A 293 -3.29 -19.01 -12.65
CA VAL A 293 -3.66 -17.75 -12.01
C VAL A 293 -2.43 -17.11 -11.40
N LEU A 294 -2.20 -15.84 -11.74
CA LEU A 294 -1.11 -14.99 -11.28
C LEU A 294 -1.66 -14.01 -10.23
N PHE A 295 -1.06 -13.95 -9.04
CA PHE A 295 -1.56 -13.13 -7.93
C PHE A 295 -0.43 -12.67 -7.00
N TRP A 296 -0.71 -11.63 -6.22
CA TRP A 296 0.18 -11.11 -5.19
C TRP A 296 -0.25 -11.59 -3.80
N GLU A 297 0.71 -12.06 -3.01
CA GLU A 297 0.54 -12.43 -1.61
C GLU A 297 1.49 -11.63 -0.72
N PRO A 298 1.17 -11.41 0.58
CA PRO A 298 2.16 -10.94 1.56
C PRO A 298 3.39 -11.85 1.57
N GLY A 299 4.58 -11.28 1.58
CA GLY A 299 5.85 -12.00 1.40
C GLY A 299 6.30 -12.90 2.55
N ASP A 300 5.64 -12.82 3.69
CA ASP A 300 5.97 -13.57 4.90
C ASP A 300 5.43 -15.01 4.95
N SER A 301 4.70 -15.45 3.93
CA SER A 301 4.35 -16.87 3.81
C SER A 301 5.60 -17.63 3.38
N ALA A 302 6.36 -18.16 4.34
CA ALA A 302 7.34 -19.20 4.06
C ALA A 302 6.65 -20.29 3.24
N ASP A 303 7.31 -20.83 2.20
CA ASP A 303 6.81 -22.01 1.52
C ASP A 303 6.65 -23.11 2.57
N ALA A 304 5.42 -23.33 3.04
CA ALA A 304 5.15 -24.47 3.87
C ALA A 304 5.45 -25.71 2.99
N PRO A 305 6.34 -26.61 3.42
CA PRO A 305 6.60 -27.82 2.68
C PRO A 305 5.27 -28.54 2.45
N ASP A 306 5.10 -29.13 1.28
CA ASP A 306 3.92 -29.98 1.05
C ASP A 306 3.99 -31.10 2.08
N LEU A 307 3.01 -31.15 3.00
CA LEU A 307 2.99 -32.11 4.10
C LEU A 307 2.93 -33.58 3.64
N ASP A 308 2.82 -33.80 2.32
CA ASP A 308 2.92 -35.12 1.71
C ASP A 308 4.38 -35.57 1.47
N GLU A 309 5.39 -34.66 1.56
CA GLU A 309 6.82 -34.96 1.27
C GLU A 309 7.80 -34.70 2.44
N GLY A 310 7.33 -34.15 3.57
CA GLY A 310 8.16 -33.93 4.75
C GLY A 310 7.39 -33.25 5.88
N ALA A 311 7.64 -33.64 7.12
CA ALA A 311 6.95 -33.13 8.28
C ALA A 311 7.23 -31.63 8.47
N ALA A 312 6.22 -30.78 8.23
CA ALA A 312 6.22 -29.42 8.78
C ALA A 312 6.38 -29.49 10.30
N PRO A 313 7.08 -28.53 10.94
CA PRO A 313 7.22 -28.53 12.38
C PRO A 313 5.81 -28.49 13.01
N PHE A 314 5.48 -29.51 13.79
CA PHE A 314 4.22 -29.57 14.55
C PHE A 314 4.11 -28.36 15.44
N LYS A 315 3.05 -27.58 15.28
CA LYS A 315 2.70 -26.51 16.20
C LYS A 315 1.99 -27.11 17.40
N ALA A 316 2.26 -26.59 18.59
CA ALA A 316 1.64 -27.07 19.81
C ALA A 316 0.11 -27.00 19.71
N VAL A 317 -0.56 -28.05 20.20
CA VAL A 317 -2.02 -28.05 20.31
C VAL A 317 -2.46 -26.94 21.25
N VAL A 318 -3.44 -26.15 20.85
CA VAL A 318 -4.05 -25.11 21.68
C VAL A 318 -5.50 -25.49 21.90
N GLU A 319 -5.94 -25.42 23.14
CA GLU A 319 -7.31 -25.76 23.51
C GLU A 319 -8.06 -24.52 24.02
N LEU A 320 -9.37 -24.50 23.76
CA LEU A 320 -10.30 -23.48 24.21
C LEU A 320 -11.58 -24.15 24.73
N GLN A 321 -11.97 -23.83 25.96
CA GLN A 321 -13.33 -24.11 26.43
C GLN A 321 -14.24 -22.97 25.96
N TRP A 322 -14.90 -23.16 24.82
CA TRP A 322 -15.70 -22.12 24.19
C TRP A 322 -16.88 -21.69 25.08
N ARG A 323 -16.98 -20.37 25.35
CA ARG A 323 -18.00 -19.73 26.19
C ARG A 323 -18.52 -18.46 25.53
N ASP A 324 -18.90 -18.57 24.25
CA ASP A 324 -19.36 -17.45 23.42
C ASP A 324 -18.27 -16.51 22.88
N GLU A 325 -17.01 -16.93 22.91
CA GLU A 325 -15.92 -16.17 22.29
C GLU A 325 -16.23 -15.95 20.79
N GLU A 326 -16.18 -14.68 20.38
CA GLU A 326 -16.31 -14.32 18.94
C GLU A 326 -15.00 -14.51 18.20
N VAL A 327 -13.85 -14.40 18.87
CA VAL A 327 -12.53 -14.50 18.25
C VAL A 327 -11.60 -15.35 19.11
N TRP A 328 -11.03 -16.40 18.53
CA TRP A 328 -9.97 -17.21 19.14
C TRP A 328 -8.64 -17.03 18.41
N ARG A 329 -7.68 -16.33 19.04
CA ARG A 329 -6.37 -16.00 18.48
C ARG A 329 -5.41 -17.16 18.57
N LEU A 330 -4.72 -17.45 17.47
CA LEU A 330 -3.73 -18.51 17.36
C LEU A 330 -2.42 -17.96 16.78
N PRO A 331 -1.57 -17.31 17.63
CA PRO A 331 -0.36 -16.62 17.17
C PRO A 331 0.60 -17.53 16.37
N GLN A 332 0.69 -18.83 16.72
CA GLN A 332 1.55 -19.79 16.02
C GLN A 332 1.11 -20.06 14.58
N TRP A 333 -0.15 -19.80 14.23
CA TRP A 333 -0.64 -19.81 12.84
C TRP A 333 -0.84 -18.40 12.26
N ARG A 334 -0.45 -17.35 13.03
CA ARG A 334 -0.55 -15.95 12.61
C ARG A 334 -1.96 -15.56 12.19
N GLY A 335 -2.98 -16.03 12.93
CA GLY A 335 -4.39 -15.76 12.60
C GLY A 335 -5.33 -16.09 13.74
N SER A 336 -6.62 -16.03 13.45
CA SER A 336 -7.69 -16.28 14.42
C SER A 336 -8.85 -17.02 13.81
N PHE A 337 -9.48 -17.92 14.57
CA PHE A 337 -10.83 -18.36 14.28
C PHE A 337 -11.82 -17.27 14.73
N VAL A 338 -12.82 -17.02 13.89
CA VAL A 338 -13.91 -16.09 14.18
C VAL A 338 -15.23 -16.88 14.15
N PHE A 339 -16.08 -16.64 15.17
CA PHE A 339 -17.36 -17.31 15.38
C PHE A 339 -18.49 -16.27 15.34
N GLU A 340 -18.96 -15.92 14.15
CA GLU A 340 -19.98 -14.89 13.94
C GLU A 340 -21.39 -15.45 14.18
N PRO A 341 -22.29 -14.76 14.95
CA PRO A 341 -23.67 -15.17 15.06
C PRO A 341 -24.38 -14.98 13.69
N VAL A 342 -25.21 -15.96 13.31
CA VAL A 342 -25.98 -15.95 12.07
C VAL A 342 -27.37 -16.51 12.29
N ASP A 343 -28.34 -16.03 11.49
CA ASP A 343 -29.74 -16.43 11.59
C ASP A 343 -30.14 -17.55 10.61
N ALA A 344 -29.25 -17.86 9.65
CA ALA A 344 -29.54 -18.84 8.61
C ALA A 344 -28.45 -19.94 8.54
N PRO A 345 -28.83 -21.20 8.24
CA PRO A 345 -27.87 -22.28 8.02
C PRO A 345 -27.03 -22.02 6.76
N GLY A 346 -25.82 -22.56 6.72
CA GLY A 346 -24.87 -22.44 5.61
C GLY A 346 -23.78 -23.51 5.69
N ASP A 347 -22.91 -23.57 4.67
CA ASP A 347 -21.86 -24.60 4.59
C ASP A 347 -20.77 -24.45 5.66
N ASP A 348 -20.56 -23.25 6.18
CA ASP A 348 -19.61 -22.86 7.21
C ASP A 348 -20.28 -22.58 8.58
N VAL A 349 -21.57 -22.99 8.74
CA VAL A 349 -22.37 -22.70 9.93
C VAL A 349 -22.54 -23.95 10.78
N VAL A 350 -22.43 -23.79 12.10
CA VAL A 350 -22.63 -24.82 13.12
C VAL A 350 -23.56 -24.32 14.23
N GLY A 351 -24.25 -25.23 14.91
CA GLY A 351 -25.01 -24.90 16.12
C GLY A 351 -24.06 -24.67 17.30
N GLU A 352 -24.37 -23.72 18.17
CA GLU A 352 -23.59 -23.47 19.39
C GLU A 352 -23.47 -24.71 20.30
N GLY A 353 -24.49 -25.57 20.29
CA GLY A 353 -24.43 -26.83 21.02
C GLY A 353 -23.26 -27.73 20.63
N VAL A 354 -22.82 -27.68 19.36
CA VAL A 354 -21.64 -28.42 18.89
C VAL A 354 -20.37 -27.83 19.49
N LEU A 355 -20.24 -26.49 19.50
CA LEU A 355 -19.07 -25.80 20.04
C LEU A 355 -18.91 -26.00 21.57
N ARG A 356 -20.03 -26.21 22.28
CA ARG A 356 -20.06 -26.45 23.74
C ARG A 356 -19.98 -27.92 24.13
N ALA A 357 -20.07 -28.85 23.17
CA ALA A 357 -20.13 -30.29 23.45
C ALA A 357 -18.83 -30.82 24.08
N ALA A 358 -17.68 -30.28 23.72
CA ALA A 358 -16.36 -30.62 24.25
C ALA A 358 -15.39 -29.44 24.03
N PRO A 359 -14.20 -29.43 24.70
CA PRO A 359 -13.18 -28.44 24.42
C PRO A 359 -12.84 -28.39 22.92
N LEU A 360 -12.69 -27.15 22.38
CA LEU A 360 -12.18 -26.92 21.04
C LEU A 360 -10.66 -27.07 21.06
N ALA A 361 -10.09 -27.71 20.05
CA ALA A 361 -8.65 -27.84 19.88
C ALA A 361 -8.22 -27.40 18.48
N ALA A 362 -7.19 -26.53 18.41
CA ALA A 362 -6.51 -26.20 17.17
C ALA A 362 -5.27 -27.10 17.03
N ARG A 363 -5.21 -27.88 15.94
CA ARG A 363 -4.15 -28.86 15.69
C ARG A 363 -3.56 -28.68 14.30
N SER A 364 -2.25 -28.97 14.15
CA SER A 364 -1.60 -29.10 12.85
C SER A 364 -2.10 -30.35 12.13
N ARG A 365 -2.04 -30.32 10.81
CA ARG A 365 -2.32 -31.47 9.95
C ARG A 365 -1.25 -32.55 10.15
N VAL A 366 -1.68 -33.79 10.30
CA VAL A 366 -0.80 -34.98 10.44
C VAL A 366 -0.76 -35.82 9.15
N GLY A 367 -1.79 -35.69 8.32
CA GLY A 367 -1.99 -36.50 7.13
C GLY A 367 -2.99 -37.61 7.35
N GLY A 368 -3.76 -37.94 6.30
CA GLY A 368 -4.80 -38.97 6.36
C GLY A 368 -6.14 -38.49 6.91
N GLU A 369 -6.28 -37.26 7.38
CA GLU A 369 -7.54 -36.70 7.86
C GLU A 369 -8.58 -36.72 6.76
N ARG A 370 -9.80 -37.04 7.15
CA ARG A 370 -10.96 -37.13 6.25
C ARG A 370 -12.11 -36.29 6.79
N MET A 371 -12.89 -35.73 5.89
CA MET A 371 -14.13 -35.03 6.26
C MET A 371 -15.17 -35.13 5.16
N ARG A 372 -16.41 -34.83 5.54
CA ARG A 372 -17.57 -34.77 4.67
C ARG A 372 -18.06 -33.31 4.60
N VAL A 373 -17.99 -32.69 3.44
CA VAL A 373 -18.35 -31.27 3.27
C VAL A 373 -19.85 -31.03 3.05
N ALA A 374 -20.61 -32.07 2.66
CA ALA A 374 -22.06 -31.98 2.55
C ALA A 374 -22.67 -33.31 3.03
N SER A 375 -23.89 -33.28 3.56
CA SER A 375 -24.55 -34.43 4.21
C SER A 375 -24.63 -35.65 3.31
N GLU A 376 -24.83 -35.46 2.00
CA GLU A 376 -24.94 -36.57 1.02
C GLU A 376 -23.62 -36.85 0.28
N ALA A 377 -22.55 -36.10 0.53
CA ALA A 377 -21.27 -36.30 -0.14
C ALA A 377 -20.46 -37.43 0.52
N PRO A 378 -19.61 -38.17 -0.22
CA PRO A 378 -18.70 -39.13 0.37
C PRO A 378 -17.63 -38.43 1.22
N SER A 379 -17.18 -39.09 2.30
CA SER A 379 -16.04 -38.65 3.06
C SER A 379 -14.76 -38.70 2.21
N ARG A 380 -13.98 -37.61 2.16
CA ARG A 380 -12.76 -37.49 1.35
C ARG A 380 -11.57 -37.07 2.20
N THR A 381 -10.37 -37.37 1.75
CA THR A 381 -9.15 -36.91 2.40
C THR A 381 -9.00 -35.41 2.24
N LEU A 382 -8.42 -34.71 3.23
CA LEU A 382 -8.13 -33.27 3.14
C LEU A 382 -7.25 -32.93 1.94
N LYS A 383 -6.31 -33.83 1.57
CA LYS A 383 -5.50 -33.68 0.35
C LYS A 383 -6.37 -33.47 -0.89
N ASN A 384 -7.35 -34.37 -1.08
CA ASN A 384 -8.26 -34.30 -2.22
C ASN A 384 -9.14 -33.04 -2.17
N LEU A 385 -9.66 -32.69 -0.99
CA LEU A 385 -10.51 -31.51 -0.81
C LEU A 385 -9.77 -30.23 -1.09
N PHE A 386 -8.52 -30.08 -0.62
CA PHE A 386 -7.68 -28.94 -0.96
C PHE A 386 -7.37 -28.85 -2.45
N GLN A 387 -7.09 -30.00 -3.10
CA GLN A 387 -6.86 -30.05 -4.54
C GLN A 387 -8.11 -29.65 -5.35
N GLU A 388 -9.28 -30.17 -4.98
CA GLU A 388 -10.55 -29.83 -5.63
C GLU A 388 -10.89 -28.34 -5.49
N ARG A 389 -10.68 -27.77 -4.29
CA ARG A 389 -10.92 -26.36 -4.01
C ARG A 389 -9.82 -25.42 -4.52
N GLY A 390 -8.79 -25.98 -5.16
CA GLY A 390 -7.70 -25.17 -5.73
C GLY A 390 -6.81 -24.51 -4.69
N VAL A 391 -6.73 -25.05 -3.46
CA VAL A 391 -5.86 -24.50 -2.42
C VAL A 391 -4.42 -24.89 -2.70
N PRO A 392 -3.49 -23.94 -2.91
CA PRO A 392 -2.08 -24.23 -3.16
C PRO A 392 -1.41 -24.88 -1.95
N ALA A 393 -0.34 -25.66 -2.18
CA ALA A 393 0.36 -26.40 -1.12
C ALA A 393 0.79 -25.51 0.05
N TRP A 394 1.35 -24.32 -0.23
CA TRP A 394 1.81 -23.38 0.78
C TRP A 394 0.70 -22.69 1.60
N LYS A 395 -0.58 -22.76 1.17
CA LYS A 395 -1.75 -22.29 1.94
C LYS A 395 -2.40 -23.40 2.77
N ARG A 396 -1.87 -24.62 2.77
CA ARG A 396 -2.47 -25.77 3.48
C ARG A 396 -1.97 -25.94 4.91
N ASP A 397 -0.95 -25.16 5.36
CA ASP A 397 -0.49 -25.13 6.75
C ASP A 397 -1.41 -24.21 7.59
N VAL A 398 -2.64 -24.64 7.75
CA VAL A 398 -3.69 -23.94 8.51
C VAL A 398 -4.08 -24.77 9.74
N PRO A 399 -4.55 -24.12 10.85
CA PRO A 399 -5.05 -24.87 12.00
C PRO A 399 -6.32 -25.61 11.63
N MET A 400 -6.39 -26.86 12.00
CA MET A 400 -7.64 -27.62 11.96
C MET A 400 -8.35 -27.46 13.30
N LEU A 401 -9.65 -27.17 13.25
CA LEU A 401 -10.49 -27.02 14.44
C LEU A 401 -11.16 -28.36 14.75
N PHE A 402 -10.93 -28.84 15.96
CA PHE A 402 -11.57 -30.03 16.53
C PHE A 402 -12.54 -29.66 17.64
N VAL A 403 -13.56 -30.48 17.85
CA VAL A 403 -14.38 -30.50 19.06
C VAL A 403 -14.14 -31.85 19.74
N GLY A 404 -13.46 -31.87 20.88
CA GLY A 404 -12.86 -33.09 21.41
C GLY A 404 -11.92 -33.76 20.41
N GLU A 405 -12.21 -34.98 19.99
CA GLU A 405 -11.42 -35.71 18.98
C GLU A 405 -12.02 -35.62 17.54
N ALA A 406 -13.19 -35.01 17.39
CA ALA A 406 -13.84 -34.92 16.08
C ALA A 406 -13.37 -33.68 15.31
N LEU A 407 -12.87 -33.86 14.08
CA LEU A 407 -12.53 -32.76 13.19
C LEU A 407 -13.80 -31.98 12.80
N LEU A 408 -13.90 -30.73 13.21
CA LEU A 408 -15.07 -29.87 13.00
C LEU A 408 -14.98 -28.96 11.79
N PHE A 409 -13.86 -28.23 11.65
CA PHE A 409 -13.70 -27.23 10.59
C PHE A 409 -12.25 -27.16 10.10
N VAL A 410 -12.11 -26.96 8.79
CA VAL A 410 -10.81 -26.74 8.15
C VAL A 410 -10.89 -25.48 7.29
N PRO A 411 -9.98 -24.49 7.49
CA PRO A 411 -9.88 -23.31 6.64
C PRO A 411 -9.80 -23.69 5.16
N HIS A 412 -10.45 -22.91 4.31
CA HIS A 412 -10.58 -23.15 2.86
C HIS A 412 -11.40 -24.39 2.46
N VAL A 413 -11.75 -25.26 3.40
CA VAL A 413 -12.58 -26.46 3.14
C VAL A 413 -13.99 -26.31 3.71
N GLY A 414 -14.13 -25.81 4.94
CA GLY A 414 -15.43 -25.61 5.59
C GLY A 414 -15.68 -26.58 6.75
N VAL A 415 -16.96 -26.75 7.12
CA VAL A 415 -17.41 -27.59 8.22
C VAL A 415 -17.49 -29.06 7.83
N ASN A 416 -17.05 -29.94 8.73
CA ASN A 416 -17.23 -31.38 8.60
C ASN A 416 -18.64 -31.81 9.07
N ARG A 417 -19.46 -32.29 8.16
CA ARG A 417 -20.84 -32.71 8.44
C ARG A 417 -20.95 -33.98 9.24
N ASP A 418 -19.86 -34.76 9.38
CA ASP A 418 -19.82 -35.90 10.30
C ASP A 418 -19.74 -35.40 11.77
N ALA A 419 -19.09 -34.25 12.04
CA ALA A 419 -18.99 -33.65 13.38
C ALA A 419 -20.12 -32.66 13.68
N ALA A 420 -20.69 -32.02 12.67
CA ALA A 420 -21.80 -31.06 12.78
C ALA A 420 -22.88 -31.34 11.73
N PRO A 421 -23.85 -32.24 12.01
CA PRO A 421 -25.00 -32.47 11.13
C PRO A 421 -25.79 -31.18 10.87
N SER A 422 -26.38 -31.09 9.68
CA SER A 422 -27.04 -29.87 9.16
C SER A 422 -28.28 -29.40 9.96
N ALA A 423 -28.84 -30.23 10.83
CA ALA A 423 -30.06 -29.97 11.60
C ALA A 423 -29.78 -29.50 13.03
N ALA A 424 -29.02 -28.42 13.22
CA ALA A 424 -28.84 -27.84 14.54
C ALA A 424 -30.07 -26.99 14.93
N HIS A 425 -30.76 -27.37 16.03
CA HIS A 425 -31.76 -26.53 16.68
C HIS A 425 -31.04 -25.60 17.65
N GLY A 426 -31.27 -24.30 17.60
CA GLY A 426 -30.70 -23.30 18.51
C GLY A 426 -29.86 -22.24 17.78
N PRO A 427 -29.17 -21.38 18.55
CA PRO A 427 -28.33 -20.33 18.00
C PRO A 427 -27.22 -20.90 17.08
N LEU A 428 -26.98 -20.20 15.99
CA LEU A 428 -26.02 -20.63 14.95
C LEU A 428 -24.80 -19.72 14.93
N ARG A 429 -23.62 -20.31 14.64
CA ARG A 429 -22.36 -19.58 14.45
C ARG A 429 -21.74 -19.95 13.11
N ARG A 430 -21.30 -18.92 12.37
CA ARG A 430 -20.42 -19.11 11.21
C ARG A 430 -18.99 -19.17 11.70
N ILE A 431 -18.25 -20.20 11.25
CA ILE A 431 -16.82 -20.34 11.55
C ILE A 431 -16.02 -19.83 10.35
N SER A 432 -15.11 -18.93 10.59
CA SER A 432 -14.16 -18.46 9.58
C SER A 432 -12.74 -18.40 10.13
N TRP A 433 -11.75 -18.48 9.24
CA TRP A 433 -10.34 -18.29 9.56
C TRP A 433 -9.84 -16.97 8.99
N ARG A 434 -9.23 -16.16 9.83
CA ARG A 434 -8.65 -14.86 9.47
C ARG A 434 -7.15 -14.88 9.71
N PRO A 435 -6.31 -15.05 8.64
CA PRO A 435 -4.86 -15.14 8.78
C PRO A 435 -4.17 -13.81 9.14
N ASP A 436 -4.87 -12.70 9.07
CA ASP A 436 -4.39 -11.32 9.32
C ASP A 436 -4.97 -10.70 10.59
N LEU A 437 -5.89 -11.40 11.26
CA LEU A 437 -6.54 -10.89 12.47
C LEU A 437 -5.72 -11.26 13.72
N LEU A 438 -4.56 -10.65 13.88
CA LEU A 438 -3.82 -10.55 15.13
C LEU A 438 -4.03 -9.14 15.67
N LEU A 439 -5.21 -8.86 16.22
CA LEU A 439 -5.43 -7.61 16.91
C LEU A 439 -4.56 -7.58 18.18
N ALA A 440 -3.79 -6.50 18.34
CA ALA A 440 -2.96 -6.23 19.51
C ALA A 440 -3.79 -6.13 20.79
#